data_9663a1d661975ea7ed4ba527a5ffc1bc
#
_entry.id   9663a1d661975ea7ed4ba527a5ffc1bc
#
_cell.length_a   1.000
_cell.length_b   1.000
_cell.length_c   1.000
_cell.angle_alpha   90.00
_cell.angle_beta   90.00
_cell.angle_gamma   90.00
#
_symmetry.space_group_name_H-M   'P 1'
#
loop_
_entity.id
_entity.type
_entity.pdbx_description
1 polymer ?
#
loop_
_entity_poly.entity_id
_entity_poly.type
_entity_poly.pdbx_seq_one_letter_code
_entity_poly.pdbx_strand_id
1 'polypeptide(L)'
;TLHLSSAASDVYKRQPYFLRNQSETIKTRFGQGLAVLLITNELLKPFIYSSVWPEDFPFLKMLPMHFCHLASFSAAIYMLTRKRIFFEIAFFWGIGGGLMANTQPDVKFDFPHLHFLLFFISHGLMWLGIGFISIGLNNRPTLKSITDVLKVTFPVLFLVYLINVIINFFAEGEPANYWFMMQRPAGQSIVDLMPDPPFHYIFFIILGVAMFYIIYSPFYPVSYTHLTLPTTSAV
;
A
#
# COMPACT_ATOMS: atom_id res chain seq x y z
N THR A 1 0.60 -22.24 -24.92
CA THR A 1 0.87 -21.63 -23.59
C THR A 1 0.67 -20.11 -23.56
N LEU A 2 0.91 -19.39 -24.68
CA LEU A 2 0.71 -17.94 -24.79
C LEU A 2 -0.77 -17.51 -24.76
N HIS A 3 -1.70 -18.31 -25.26
CA HIS A 3 -3.13 -17.99 -25.31
C HIS A 3 -3.82 -18.03 -23.92
N LEU A 4 -3.37 -18.88 -23.00
CA LEU A 4 -3.92 -18.95 -21.64
C LEU A 4 -3.47 -17.76 -20.79
N SER A 5 -2.27 -17.23 -21.00
CA SER A 5 -1.77 -16.05 -20.29
C SER A 5 -2.49 -14.75 -20.71
N SER A 6 -2.88 -14.63 -21.99
CA SER A 6 -3.62 -13.46 -22.45
C SER A 6 -5.06 -13.47 -21.93
N ALA A 7 -5.74 -14.62 -21.95
CA ALA A 7 -7.10 -14.75 -21.43
C ALA A 7 -7.18 -14.49 -19.92
N ALA A 8 -6.22 -15.01 -19.13
CA ALA A 8 -6.12 -14.71 -17.71
C ALA A 8 -5.85 -13.21 -17.47
N SER A 9 -4.94 -12.60 -18.22
CA SER A 9 -4.66 -11.15 -18.15
C SER A 9 -5.91 -10.31 -18.48
N ASP A 10 -6.71 -10.72 -19.45
CA ASP A 10 -7.94 -10.01 -19.82
C ASP A 10 -9.06 -10.15 -18.79
N VAL A 11 -9.14 -11.29 -18.10
CA VAL A 11 -10.08 -11.50 -17.00
C VAL A 11 -9.72 -10.55 -15.83
N TYR A 12 -8.46 -10.46 -15.44
CA TYR A 12 -8.02 -9.55 -14.36
C TYR A 12 -8.22 -8.06 -14.71
N LYS A 13 -8.05 -7.67 -15.97
CA LYS A 13 -8.28 -6.31 -16.43
C LYS A 13 -9.76 -5.93 -16.45
N ARG A 14 -10.67 -6.90 -16.72
CA ARG A 14 -12.11 -6.66 -16.82
C ARG A 14 -12.86 -6.66 -15.50
N GLN A 15 -12.37 -7.35 -14.48
CA GLN A 15 -13.03 -7.48 -13.19
C GLN A 15 -13.35 -6.14 -12.50
N PRO A 16 -12.43 -5.15 -12.42
CA PRO A 16 -12.75 -3.85 -11.83
C PRO A 16 -13.81 -3.07 -12.61
N TYR A 17 -13.82 -3.21 -13.94
CA TYR A 17 -14.83 -2.56 -14.80
C TYR A 17 -16.20 -3.21 -14.67
N PHE A 18 -16.26 -4.52 -14.47
CA PHE A 18 -17.52 -5.23 -14.22
C PHE A 18 -18.19 -4.69 -12.95
N LEU A 19 -17.44 -4.50 -11.87
CA LEU A 19 -17.96 -3.96 -10.62
C LEU A 19 -18.41 -2.49 -10.74
N ARG A 20 -17.82 -1.71 -11.62
CA ARG A 20 -18.21 -0.31 -11.84
C ARG A 20 -19.68 -0.16 -12.24
N ASN A 21 -20.19 -1.10 -13.05
CA ASN A 21 -21.54 -1.07 -13.58
C ASN A 21 -22.58 -1.78 -12.69
N GLN A 22 -22.17 -2.31 -11.53
CA GLN A 22 -23.07 -2.97 -10.60
C GLN A 22 -23.84 -1.96 -9.74
N SER A 23 -24.97 -2.44 -9.14
CA SER A 23 -25.73 -1.64 -8.19
C SER A 23 -24.92 -1.23 -6.97
N GLU A 24 -25.26 -0.11 -6.34
CA GLU A 24 -24.56 0.36 -5.12
C GLU A 24 -24.64 -0.66 -3.98
N THR A 25 -25.72 -1.45 -3.92
CA THR A 25 -25.85 -2.54 -2.94
C THR A 25 -24.78 -3.62 -3.14
N ILE A 26 -24.55 -4.04 -4.40
CA ILE A 26 -23.51 -5.04 -4.71
C ILE A 26 -22.11 -4.47 -4.42
N LYS A 27 -21.83 -3.24 -4.82
CA LYS A 27 -20.55 -2.57 -4.54
C LYS A 27 -20.29 -2.47 -3.03
N THR A 28 -21.32 -2.10 -2.26
CA THR A 28 -21.21 -1.99 -0.80
C THR A 28 -20.92 -3.34 -0.15
N ARG A 29 -21.68 -4.38 -0.50
CA ARG A 29 -21.47 -5.74 0.05
C ARG A 29 -20.11 -6.31 -0.32
N PHE A 30 -19.68 -6.12 -1.58
CA PHE A 30 -18.36 -6.53 -2.04
C PHE A 30 -17.26 -5.79 -1.25
N GLY A 31 -17.38 -4.47 -1.13
CA GLY A 31 -16.44 -3.65 -0.36
C GLY A 31 -16.38 -4.04 1.11
N GLN A 32 -17.50 -4.35 1.75
CA GLN A 32 -17.54 -4.83 3.14
C GLN A 32 -16.82 -6.18 3.28
N GLY A 33 -17.09 -7.14 2.40
CA GLY A 33 -16.40 -8.43 2.39
C GLY A 33 -14.90 -8.30 2.19
N LEU A 34 -14.48 -7.47 1.22
CA LEU A 34 -13.06 -7.20 0.97
C LEU A 34 -12.39 -6.46 2.13
N ALA A 35 -13.09 -5.53 2.79
CA ALA A 35 -12.59 -4.84 3.98
C ALA A 35 -12.34 -5.82 5.13
N VAL A 36 -13.27 -6.74 5.40
CA VAL A 36 -13.09 -7.78 6.40
C VAL A 36 -11.89 -8.66 6.06
N LEU A 37 -11.76 -9.07 4.81
CA LEU A 37 -10.65 -9.90 4.35
C LEU A 37 -9.30 -9.21 4.53
N LEU A 38 -9.19 -7.92 4.15
CA LEU A 38 -7.98 -7.10 4.33
C LEU A 38 -7.61 -6.98 5.81
N ILE A 39 -8.56 -6.61 6.67
CA ILE A 39 -8.32 -6.46 8.11
C ILE A 39 -7.86 -7.79 8.72
N THR A 40 -8.59 -8.86 8.42
CA THR A 40 -8.28 -10.20 8.94
C THR A 40 -6.89 -10.65 8.50
N ASN A 41 -6.55 -10.48 7.22
CA ASN A 41 -5.23 -10.82 6.69
C ASN A 41 -4.12 -10.07 7.43
N GLU A 42 -4.27 -8.76 7.64
CA GLU A 42 -3.23 -7.96 8.33
C GLU A 42 -3.11 -8.31 9.81
N LEU A 43 -4.22 -8.55 10.50
CA LEU A 43 -4.21 -8.87 11.93
C LEU A 43 -3.74 -10.30 12.22
N LEU A 44 -4.00 -11.27 11.33
CA LEU A 44 -3.58 -12.65 11.56
C LEU A 44 -2.09 -12.91 11.28
N LYS A 45 -1.47 -12.17 10.36
CA LYS A 45 -0.06 -12.37 9.99
C LYS A 45 0.92 -12.39 11.17
N PRO A 46 0.91 -11.41 12.10
CA PRO A 46 1.82 -11.44 13.25
C PRO A 46 1.70 -12.72 14.06
N PHE A 47 0.46 -13.20 14.29
CA PHE A 47 0.21 -14.41 15.04
C PHE A 47 0.67 -15.66 14.30
N ILE A 48 0.36 -15.76 12.99
CA ILE A 48 0.77 -16.90 12.17
C ILE A 48 2.30 -16.98 12.11
N TYR A 49 2.98 -15.87 11.80
CA TYR A 49 4.42 -15.86 11.63
C TYR A 49 5.14 -16.16 12.94
N SER A 50 4.76 -15.52 14.03
CA SER A 50 5.41 -15.74 15.33
C SER A 50 5.07 -17.10 15.95
N SER A 51 3.96 -17.73 15.57
CA SER A 51 3.63 -19.09 16.04
C SER A 51 4.32 -20.19 15.25
N VAL A 52 4.49 -19.97 13.94
CA VAL A 52 5.08 -20.98 13.04
C VAL A 52 6.60 -20.87 12.98
N TRP A 53 7.13 -19.64 13.01
CA TRP A 53 8.57 -19.37 12.89
C TRP A 53 9.00 -18.31 13.92
N PRO A 54 8.94 -18.63 15.24
CA PRO A 54 9.18 -17.63 16.30
C PRO A 54 10.59 -17.04 16.30
N GLU A 55 11.60 -17.81 15.91
CA GLU A 55 12.99 -17.36 15.83
C GLU A 55 13.20 -16.38 14.67
N ASP A 56 12.53 -16.61 13.55
CA ASP A 56 12.65 -15.79 12.36
C ASP A 56 11.77 -14.54 12.40
N PHE A 57 10.60 -14.65 13.04
CA PHE A 57 9.57 -13.62 13.05
C PHE A 57 9.02 -13.38 14.47
N PRO A 58 9.77 -12.72 15.36
CA PRO A 58 9.28 -12.35 16.68
C PRO A 58 8.05 -11.45 16.58
N PHE A 59 7.03 -11.70 17.41
CA PHE A 59 5.71 -11.05 17.32
C PHE A 59 5.78 -9.51 17.24
N LEU A 60 6.57 -8.87 18.12
CA LEU A 60 6.70 -7.41 18.14
C LEU A 60 7.34 -6.82 16.88
N LYS A 61 8.07 -7.64 16.10
CA LYS A 61 8.71 -7.23 14.86
C LYS A 61 7.85 -7.53 13.62
N MET A 62 6.70 -8.20 13.84
CA MET A 62 5.74 -8.56 12.79
C MET A 62 4.45 -7.75 12.84
N LEU A 63 4.36 -6.74 13.71
CA LEU A 63 3.18 -5.88 13.77
C LEU A 63 2.90 -5.22 12.41
N PRO A 64 1.64 -5.04 12.03
CA PRO A 64 1.28 -4.55 10.70
C PRO A 64 1.48 -3.03 10.57
N MET A 65 2.74 -2.58 10.67
CA MET A 65 3.10 -1.15 10.74
C MET A 65 3.77 -0.62 9.46
N HIS A 66 4.18 -1.49 8.50
CA HIS A 66 4.71 -1.02 7.23
C HIS A 66 3.67 -0.30 6.37
N PHE A 67 4.11 0.52 5.41
CA PHE A 67 3.23 1.26 4.49
C PHE A 67 2.13 0.40 3.86
N CYS A 68 2.48 -0.81 3.40
CA CYS A 68 1.53 -1.73 2.76
C CYS A 68 0.42 -2.18 3.71
N HIS A 69 0.77 -2.46 4.99
CA HIS A 69 -0.21 -2.85 6.00
C HIS A 69 -1.17 -1.69 6.32
N LEU A 70 -0.61 -0.49 6.54
CA LEU A 70 -1.40 0.71 6.82
C LEU A 70 -2.25 1.13 5.60
N ALA A 71 -1.77 0.88 4.38
CA ALA A 71 -2.55 1.06 3.16
C ALA A 71 -3.71 0.06 3.07
N SER A 72 -3.49 -1.21 3.43
CA SER A 72 -4.54 -2.24 3.50
C SER A 72 -5.64 -1.84 4.50
N PHE A 73 -5.26 -1.41 5.71
CA PHE A 73 -6.22 -0.89 6.69
C PHE A 73 -6.95 0.34 6.18
N SER A 74 -6.25 1.27 5.56
CA SER A 74 -6.86 2.47 4.99
C SER A 74 -7.85 2.14 3.88
N ALA A 75 -7.52 1.19 2.99
CA ALA A 75 -8.45 0.71 1.98
C ALA A 75 -9.72 0.11 2.61
N ALA A 76 -9.55 -0.73 3.63
CA ALA A 76 -10.67 -1.31 4.38
C ALA A 76 -11.53 -0.24 5.06
N ILE A 77 -10.92 0.71 5.77
CA ILE A 77 -11.62 1.81 6.43
C ILE A 77 -12.36 2.67 5.40
N TYR A 78 -11.77 2.95 4.24
CA TYR A 78 -12.46 3.66 3.17
C TYR A 78 -13.70 2.90 2.70
N MET A 79 -13.61 1.60 2.45
CA MET A 79 -14.74 0.78 2.00
C MET A 79 -15.90 0.78 3.00
N LEU A 80 -15.61 0.88 4.30
CA LEU A 80 -16.59 0.93 5.37
C LEU A 80 -17.16 2.33 5.65
N THR A 81 -16.34 3.38 5.52
CA THR A 81 -16.69 4.74 5.99
C THR A 81 -16.85 5.77 4.88
N ARG A 82 -16.33 5.49 3.70
CA ARG A 82 -16.27 6.43 2.55
C ARG A 82 -15.51 7.74 2.82
N LYS A 83 -14.79 7.85 3.93
CA LYS A 83 -13.98 9.03 4.24
C LYS A 83 -12.80 9.14 3.30
N ARG A 84 -12.75 10.20 2.51
CA ARG A 84 -11.83 10.39 1.38
C ARG A 84 -10.34 10.24 1.74
N ILE A 85 -9.92 10.72 2.91
CA ILE A 85 -8.52 10.64 3.33
C ILE A 85 -7.99 9.18 3.35
N PHE A 86 -8.83 8.20 3.73
CA PHE A 86 -8.43 6.79 3.73
C PHE A 86 -8.26 6.22 2.32
N PHE A 87 -9.02 6.70 1.34
CA PHE A 87 -8.73 6.38 -0.06
C PHE A 87 -7.37 6.94 -0.49
N GLU A 88 -7.11 8.19 -0.17
CA GLU A 88 -5.88 8.87 -0.58
C GLU A 88 -4.64 8.20 0.05
N ILE A 89 -4.70 7.85 1.34
CA ILE A 89 -3.65 7.09 2.03
C ILE A 89 -3.46 5.72 1.37
N ALA A 90 -4.54 4.95 1.18
CA ALA A 90 -4.48 3.64 0.54
C ALA A 90 -3.86 3.73 -0.86
N PHE A 91 -4.23 4.75 -1.63
CA PHE A 91 -3.76 4.96 -2.99
C PHE A 91 -2.26 5.25 -3.02
N PHE A 92 -1.78 6.27 -2.31
CA PHE A 92 -0.38 6.69 -2.39
C PHE A 92 0.56 5.73 -1.66
N TRP A 93 0.22 5.33 -0.42
CA TRP A 93 1.06 4.39 0.33
C TRP A 93 1.03 2.98 -0.25
N GLY A 94 -0.15 2.53 -0.71
CA GLY A 94 -0.31 1.19 -1.24
C GLY A 94 0.32 1.03 -2.62
N ILE A 95 0.19 2.02 -3.52
CA ILE A 95 0.86 1.97 -4.82
C ILE A 95 2.37 2.11 -4.64
N GLY A 96 2.84 3.11 -3.90
CA GLY A 96 4.27 3.31 -3.67
C GLY A 96 4.94 2.13 -2.97
N GLY A 97 4.40 1.71 -1.83
CA GLY A 97 4.90 0.57 -1.08
C GLY A 97 4.75 -0.76 -1.82
N GLY A 98 3.61 -0.96 -2.50
CA GLY A 98 3.35 -2.18 -3.27
C GLY A 98 4.25 -2.32 -4.51
N LEU A 99 4.57 -1.24 -5.19
CA LEU A 99 5.55 -1.27 -6.29
C LEU A 99 6.94 -1.66 -5.77
N MET A 100 7.39 -1.06 -4.67
CA MET A 100 8.66 -1.42 -4.04
C MET A 100 8.68 -2.87 -3.59
N ALA A 101 7.64 -3.33 -2.90
CA ALA A 101 7.53 -4.70 -2.42
C ALA A 101 7.50 -5.75 -3.54
N ASN A 102 6.89 -5.44 -4.69
CA ASN A 102 6.84 -6.38 -5.82
C ASN A 102 8.11 -6.36 -6.68
N THR A 103 8.85 -5.26 -6.71
CA THR A 103 10.11 -5.15 -7.46
C THR A 103 11.31 -5.61 -6.64
N GLN A 104 11.26 -5.42 -5.33
CA GLN A 104 12.32 -5.80 -4.38
C GLN A 104 11.65 -6.45 -3.15
N PRO A 105 11.15 -7.69 -3.28
CA PRO A 105 10.43 -8.36 -2.20
C PRO A 105 11.37 -8.67 -1.04
N ASP A 106 11.03 -8.12 0.14
CA ASP A 106 11.72 -8.43 1.40
C ASP A 106 11.13 -9.73 1.98
N VAL A 107 11.49 -10.85 1.37
CA VAL A 107 11.05 -12.20 1.77
C VAL A 107 12.24 -13.01 2.22
N LYS A 108 12.12 -13.63 3.40
CA LYS A 108 13.19 -14.45 3.98
C LYS A 108 13.33 -15.82 3.31
N PHE A 109 12.23 -16.35 2.78
CA PHE A 109 12.17 -17.68 2.18
C PHE A 109 11.59 -17.62 0.77
N ASP A 110 12.16 -18.40 -0.16
CA ASP A 110 11.75 -18.46 -1.55
C ASP A 110 10.50 -19.32 -1.77
N PHE A 111 9.95 -19.22 -2.99
CA PHE A 111 8.86 -20.10 -3.45
C PHE A 111 9.28 -21.58 -3.39
N PRO A 112 8.40 -22.49 -2.93
CA PRO A 112 6.99 -22.34 -2.57
C PRO A 112 6.71 -22.17 -1.06
N HIS A 113 7.63 -21.61 -0.30
CA HIS A 113 7.47 -21.47 1.14
C HIS A 113 6.22 -20.65 1.51
N LEU A 114 5.53 -21.00 2.58
CA LEU A 114 4.28 -20.34 2.98
C LEU A 114 4.47 -18.83 3.25
N HIS A 115 5.59 -18.42 3.82
CA HIS A 115 5.93 -17.01 4.02
C HIS A 115 5.92 -16.24 2.69
N PHE A 116 6.55 -16.78 1.64
CA PHE A 116 6.54 -16.21 0.30
C PHE A 116 5.11 -16.06 -0.23
N LEU A 117 4.30 -17.14 -0.15
CA LEU A 117 2.92 -17.12 -0.63
C LEU A 117 2.07 -16.09 0.10
N LEU A 118 2.17 -16.02 1.43
CA LEU A 118 1.42 -15.05 2.24
C LEU A 118 1.83 -13.60 1.94
N PHE A 119 3.12 -13.35 1.65
CA PHE A 119 3.59 -12.04 1.24
C PHE A 119 2.89 -11.56 -0.03
N PHE A 120 2.90 -12.37 -1.10
CA PHE A 120 2.29 -11.99 -2.37
C PHE A 120 0.76 -12.00 -2.33
N ILE A 121 0.12 -12.89 -1.57
CA ILE A 121 -1.33 -12.88 -1.34
C ILE A 121 -1.74 -11.56 -0.67
N SER A 122 -1.03 -11.15 0.37
CA SER A 122 -1.35 -9.90 1.09
C SER A 122 -1.23 -8.67 0.20
N HIS A 123 -0.16 -8.57 -0.60
CA HIS A 123 0.01 -7.49 -1.56
C HIS A 123 -1.04 -7.55 -2.68
N GLY A 124 -1.40 -8.75 -3.15
CA GLY A 124 -2.47 -8.94 -4.12
C GLY A 124 -3.84 -8.47 -3.60
N LEU A 125 -4.17 -8.77 -2.34
CA LEU A 125 -5.38 -8.28 -1.68
C LEU A 125 -5.38 -6.75 -1.54
N MET A 126 -4.26 -6.15 -1.17
CA MET A 126 -4.10 -4.70 -1.11
C MET A 126 -4.35 -4.06 -2.48
N TRP A 127 -3.72 -4.60 -3.55
CA TRP A 127 -3.91 -4.14 -4.92
C TRP A 127 -5.36 -4.27 -5.38
N LEU A 128 -6.02 -5.39 -5.03
CA LEU A 128 -7.44 -5.60 -5.31
C LEU A 128 -8.30 -4.53 -4.61
N GLY A 129 -8.00 -4.22 -3.34
CA GLY A 129 -8.68 -3.19 -2.57
C GLY A 129 -8.55 -1.80 -3.22
N ILE A 130 -7.32 -1.39 -3.55
CA ILE A 130 -7.04 -0.10 -4.20
C ILE A 130 -7.70 -0.04 -5.59
N GLY A 131 -7.60 -1.11 -6.37
CA GLY A 131 -8.24 -1.22 -7.69
C GLY A 131 -9.76 -1.12 -7.61
N PHE A 132 -10.39 -1.80 -6.65
CA PHE A 132 -11.82 -1.70 -6.42
C PHE A 132 -12.25 -0.28 -6.04
N ILE A 133 -11.53 0.38 -5.13
CA ILE A 133 -11.84 1.75 -4.73
C ILE A 133 -11.67 2.71 -5.92
N SER A 134 -10.59 2.59 -6.66
CA SER A 134 -10.24 3.52 -7.74
C SER A 134 -11.14 3.33 -8.97
N ILE A 135 -11.34 2.09 -9.40
CA ILE A 135 -12.07 1.76 -10.64
C ILE A 135 -13.53 1.43 -10.34
N GLY A 136 -13.79 0.50 -9.43
CA GLY A 136 -15.14 0.03 -9.09
C GLY A 136 -16.00 1.13 -8.46
N LEU A 137 -15.41 1.92 -7.55
CA LEU A 137 -16.07 3.06 -6.90
C LEU A 137 -15.77 4.41 -7.53
N ASN A 138 -15.03 4.41 -8.65
CA ASN A 138 -14.71 5.60 -9.45
C ASN A 138 -14.04 6.74 -8.67
N ASN A 139 -13.11 6.41 -7.76
CA ASN A 139 -12.33 7.41 -7.04
C ASN A 139 -11.04 7.74 -7.77
N ARG A 140 -10.67 9.02 -7.76
CA ARG A 140 -9.43 9.51 -8.35
C ARG A 140 -8.71 10.44 -7.40
N PRO A 141 -7.38 10.37 -7.30
CA PRO A 141 -6.61 11.34 -6.55
C PRO A 141 -6.67 12.71 -7.23
N THR A 142 -6.46 13.75 -6.46
CA THR A 142 -6.28 15.12 -6.92
C THR A 142 -4.87 15.60 -6.52
N LEU A 143 -4.42 16.72 -7.07
CA LEU A 143 -3.14 17.30 -6.63
C LEU A 143 -3.13 17.61 -5.12
N LYS A 144 -4.28 18.03 -4.58
CA LYS A 144 -4.46 18.25 -3.14
C LYS A 144 -4.29 16.98 -2.32
N SER A 145 -4.61 15.81 -2.86
CA SER A 145 -4.46 14.53 -2.17
C SER A 145 -3.01 14.26 -1.76
N ILE A 146 -2.01 14.75 -2.55
CA ILE A 146 -0.59 14.62 -2.17
C ILE A 146 -0.33 15.36 -0.86
N THR A 147 -0.76 16.61 -0.76
CA THR A 147 -0.55 17.41 0.46
C THR A 147 -1.33 16.87 1.65
N ASP A 148 -2.54 16.36 1.44
CA ASP A 148 -3.35 15.79 2.51
C ASP A 148 -2.73 14.49 3.05
N VAL A 149 -2.20 13.63 2.16
CA VAL A 149 -1.49 12.40 2.57
C VAL A 149 -0.16 12.75 3.25
N LEU A 150 0.60 13.73 2.78
CA LEU A 150 1.84 14.16 3.43
C LEU A 150 1.60 14.66 4.86
N LYS A 151 0.50 15.40 5.11
CA LYS A 151 0.11 15.84 6.47
C LYS A 151 -0.17 14.68 7.42
N VAL A 152 -0.60 13.53 6.90
CA VAL A 152 -0.78 12.31 7.70
C VAL A 152 0.53 11.54 7.78
N THR A 153 1.30 11.48 6.69
CA THR A 153 2.55 10.72 6.62
C THR A 153 3.55 11.18 7.68
N PHE A 154 3.77 12.49 7.86
CA PHE A 154 4.78 12.99 8.80
C PHE A 154 4.48 12.65 10.28
N PRO A 155 3.26 12.87 10.82
CA PRO A 155 2.92 12.43 12.16
C PRO A 155 3.01 10.92 12.35
N VAL A 156 2.56 10.12 11.37
CA VAL A 156 2.64 8.66 11.42
C VAL A 156 4.11 8.20 11.35
N LEU A 157 4.94 8.85 10.55
CA LEU A 157 6.38 8.62 10.49
C LEU A 157 7.02 8.79 11.87
N PHE A 158 6.72 9.89 12.55
CA PHE A 158 7.24 10.12 13.90
C PHE A 158 6.75 9.05 14.90
N LEU A 159 5.47 8.66 14.83
CA LEU A 159 4.92 7.59 15.66
C LEU A 159 5.61 6.25 15.39
N VAL A 160 5.80 5.88 14.13
CA VAL A 160 6.48 4.62 13.75
C VAL A 160 7.94 4.64 14.19
N TYR A 161 8.62 5.79 14.12
CA TYR A 161 9.96 5.94 14.69
C TYR A 161 9.99 5.64 16.18
N LEU A 162 9.06 6.23 16.95
CA LEU A 162 8.96 5.96 18.39
C LEU A 162 8.67 4.48 18.69
N ILE A 163 7.81 3.85 17.90
CA ILE A 163 7.50 2.42 18.03
C ILE A 163 8.76 1.58 17.79
N ASN A 164 9.54 1.86 16.74
CA ASN A 164 10.81 1.18 16.50
C ASN A 164 11.76 1.34 17.70
N VAL A 165 11.92 2.56 18.22
CA VAL A 165 12.80 2.83 19.38
C VAL A 165 12.34 2.06 20.60
N ILE A 166 11.03 2.07 20.91
CA ILE A 166 10.46 1.38 22.07
C ILE A 166 10.65 -0.14 21.94
N ILE A 167 10.33 -0.72 20.78
CA ILE A 167 10.50 -2.15 20.57
C ILE A 167 11.97 -2.54 20.71
N ASN A 168 12.87 -1.78 20.11
CA ASN A 168 14.31 -2.06 20.13
C ASN A 168 14.93 -1.87 21.53
N PHE A 169 14.29 -1.09 22.39
CA PHE A 169 14.71 -0.97 23.78
C PHE A 169 14.35 -2.21 24.63
N PHE A 170 13.21 -2.86 24.32
CA PHE A 170 12.71 -4.00 25.11
C PHE A 170 12.98 -5.37 24.47
N ALA A 171 13.21 -5.44 23.16
CA ALA A 171 13.36 -6.69 22.41
C ALA A 171 14.80 -6.90 21.95
N GLU A 172 15.39 -8.05 22.32
CA GLU A 172 16.72 -8.47 21.87
C GLU A 172 16.72 -8.95 20.40
N GLY A 173 17.93 -9.11 19.86
CA GLY A 173 18.20 -9.60 18.51
C GLY A 173 18.09 -8.53 17.43
N GLU A 174 17.79 -8.94 16.18
CA GLU A 174 17.67 -8.01 15.06
C GLU A 174 16.67 -6.89 15.36
N PRO A 175 16.99 -5.61 15.08
CA PRO A 175 16.12 -4.51 15.43
C PRO A 175 14.81 -4.50 14.63
N ALA A 176 13.72 -4.08 15.27
CA ALA A 176 12.51 -3.70 14.56
C ALA A 176 12.84 -2.54 13.63
N ASN A 177 12.42 -2.64 12.37
CA ASN A 177 12.81 -1.74 11.31
C ASN A 177 11.61 -1.32 10.44
N TYR A 178 10.50 -0.96 11.10
CA TYR A 178 9.34 -0.46 10.37
C TYR A 178 9.70 0.79 9.57
N TRP A 179 9.24 0.82 8.31
CA TRP A 179 9.54 1.87 7.34
C TRP A 179 11.03 2.00 7.02
N PHE A 180 11.85 0.98 7.32
CA PHE A 180 13.31 0.98 7.13
C PHE A 180 14.03 2.16 7.78
N MET A 181 13.53 2.60 8.96
CA MET A 181 14.08 3.77 9.65
C MET A 181 15.36 3.50 10.42
N MET A 182 15.55 2.26 10.89
CA MET A 182 16.69 1.88 11.74
C MET A 182 17.85 1.32 10.93
N GLN A 183 17.51 0.60 9.85
CA GLN A 183 18.49 -0.05 8.96
C GLN A 183 18.01 0.02 7.51
N ARG A 184 18.94 -0.08 6.57
CA ARG A 184 18.59 -0.27 5.16
C ARG A 184 17.90 -1.61 4.96
N PRO A 185 16.98 -1.74 3.98
CA PRO A 185 16.44 -3.04 3.60
C PRO A 185 17.58 -3.97 3.15
N ALA A 186 17.43 -5.27 3.43
CA ALA A 186 18.38 -6.28 2.98
C ALA A 186 18.37 -6.41 1.45
N GLY A 187 19.50 -6.83 0.88
CA GLY A 187 19.64 -7.02 -0.56
C GLY A 187 20.21 -5.81 -1.30
N GLN A 188 20.60 -6.02 -2.56
CA GLN A 188 21.11 -4.94 -3.42
C GLN A 188 19.94 -4.10 -3.95
N SER A 189 19.95 -2.82 -3.65
CA SER A 189 18.88 -1.90 -4.06
C SER A 189 19.42 -0.48 -4.31
N ILE A 190 18.56 0.39 -4.85
CA ILE A 190 18.87 1.83 -4.98
C ILE A 190 19.22 2.48 -3.63
N VAL A 191 18.81 1.86 -2.52
CA VAL A 191 19.08 2.33 -1.16
C VAL A 191 20.57 2.22 -0.80
N ASP A 192 21.33 1.33 -1.45
CA ASP A 192 22.77 1.21 -1.25
C ASP A 192 23.56 2.45 -1.70
N LEU A 193 22.95 3.27 -2.57
CA LEU A 193 23.49 4.56 -2.99
C LEU A 193 23.25 5.68 -1.96
N MET A 194 22.46 5.41 -0.91
CA MET A 194 22.14 6.38 0.13
C MET A 194 23.18 6.33 1.26
N PRO A 195 23.35 7.42 2.02
CA PRO A 195 24.20 7.44 3.21
C PRO A 195 23.80 6.38 4.24
N ASP A 196 24.70 6.11 5.17
CA ASP A 196 24.42 5.21 6.30
C ASP A 196 23.31 5.75 7.23
N PRO A 197 22.60 4.86 7.93
CA PRO A 197 21.66 5.28 8.98
C PRO A 197 22.32 6.21 10.00
N PRO A 198 21.61 7.24 10.49
CA PRO A 198 20.20 7.59 10.20
C PRO A 198 19.99 8.49 8.98
N PHE A 199 21.05 8.95 8.32
CA PHE A 199 20.97 9.96 7.26
C PHE A 199 20.30 9.46 5.96
N HIS A 200 20.30 8.14 5.69
CA HIS A 200 19.59 7.52 4.58
C HIS A 200 18.11 7.91 4.55
N TYR A 201 17.51 8.19 5.72
CA TYR A 201 16.09 8.45 5.83
C TYR A 201 15.65 9.79 5.22
N ILE A 202 16.54 10.77 5.16
CA ILE A 202 16.31 12.04 4.44
C ILE A 202 16.06 11.76 2.95
N PHE A 203 16.85 10.87 2.36
CA PHE A 203 16.70 10.45 0.96
C PHE A 203 15.41 9.65 0.74
N PHE A 204 15.02 8.81 1.69
CA PHE A 204 13.72 8.10 1.64
C PHE A 204 12.55 9.08 1.65
N ILE A 205 12.59 10.14 2.43
CA ILE A 205 11.55 11.16 2.45
C ILE A 205 11.46 11.86 1.07
N ILE A 206 12.61 12.27 0.52
CA ILE A 206 12.65 12.93 -0.79
C ILE A 206 12.12 11.98 -1.87
N LEU A 207 12.57 10.73 -1.88
CA LEU A 207 12.12 9.71 -2.82
C LEU A 207 10.62 9.43 -2.66
N GLY A 208 10.12 9.35 -1.43
CA GLY A 208 8.70 9.11 -1.14
C GLY A 208 7.82 10.26 -1.65
N VAL A 209 8.24 11.52 -1.44
CA VAL A 209 7.54 12.69 -1.97
C VAL A 209 7.55 12.67 -3.50
N ALA A 210 8.71 12.42 -4.12
CA ALA A 210 8.82 12.31 -5.58
C ALA A 210 7.93 11.18 -6.14
N MET A 211 7.89 10.04 -5.46
CA MET A 211 7.03 8.92 -5.83
C MET A 211 5.55 9.31 -5.81
N PHE A 212 5.07 10.11 -4.86
CA PHE A 212 3.68 10.57 -4.84
C PHE A 212 3.34 11.42 -6.06
N TYR A 213 4.25 12.29 -6.51
CA TYR A 213 4.06 13.05 -7.75
C TYR A 213 4.10 12.15 -8.99
N ILE A 214 4.98 11.15 -9.03
CA ILE A 214 5.03 10.16 -10.12
C ILE A 214 3.71 9.37 -10.18
N ILE A 215 3.22 8.86 -9.06
CA ILE A 215 1.95 8.13 -8.96
C ILE A 215 0.76 9.01 -9.39
N TYR A 216 0.81 10.31 -9.08
CA TYR A 216 -0.22 11.25 -9.48
C TYR A 216 -0.14 11.66 -10.96
N SER A 217 1.03 11.59 -11.58
CA SER A 217 1.28 12.15 -12.94
C SER A 217 0.27 11.71 -14.02
N PRO A 218 -0.26 10.45 -14.03
CA PRO A 218 -1.26 10.05 -15.01
C PRO A 218 -2.61 10.79 -14.89
N PHE A 219 -2.86 11.42 -13.74
CA PHE A 219 -4.11 12.14 -13.47
C PHE A 219 -4.01 13.64 -13.74
N TYR A 220 -2.80 14.15 -13.94
CA TYR A 220 -2.55 15.57 -14.18
C TYR A 220 -3.24 16.15 -15.43
N PRO A 221 -3.19 15.51 -16.61
CA PRO A 221 -3.83 16.04 -17.81
C PRO A 221 -5.35 16.10 -17.72
N VAL A 222 -5.96 15.13 -17.00
CA VAL A 222 -7.43 15.05 -16.86
C VAL A 222 -7.97 16.23 -16.03
N SER A 223 -7.21 16.71 -15.05
CA SER A 223 -7.62 17.85 -14.23
C SER A 223 -7.64 19.18 -15.02
N TYR A 224 -6.74 19.35 -15.98
CA TYR A 224 -6.67 20.56 -16.80
C TYR A 224 -7.75 20.59 -17.90
N THR A 225 -8.10 19.48 -18.51
CA THR A 225 -9.13 19.44 -19.56
C THR A 225 -10.52 19.79 -19.05
N HIS A 226 -10.83 19.52 -17.78
CA HIS A 226 -12.10 19.91 -17.17
C HIS A 226 -12.18 21.40 -16.79
N LEU A 227 -11.03 22.09 -16.63
CA LEU A 227 -10.95 23.51 -16.30
C LEU A 227 -10.97 24.43 -17.56
N THR A 228 -10.67 23.88 -18.73
CA THR A 228 -10.48 24.64 -19.97
C THR A 228 -11.60 24.47 -21.00
N LEU A 229 -12.65 23.70 -20.72
CA LEU A 229 -13.83 23.69 -21.58
C LEU A 229 -14.62 25.00 -21.35
N PRO A 230 -14.66 25.91 -22.31
CA PRO A 230 -15.54 27.06 -22.21
C PRO A 230 -16.99 26.54 -22.23
N THR A 231 -17.78 26.97 -21.26
CA THR A 231 -19.24 26.92 -21.37
C THR A 231 -19.62 27.77 -22.59
N THR A 232 -19.72 27.16 -23.74
CA THR A 232 -20.45 27.76 -24.86
C THR A 232 -21.91 27.85 -24.44
N SER A 233 -22.28 28.95 -23.82
CA SER A 233 -23.65 29.41 -23.78
C SER A 233 -24.06 29.65 -25.23
N ALA A 234 -24.79 28.70 -25.77
CA ALA A 234 -25.54 28.94 -27.01
C ALA A 234 -26.59 30.01 -26.69
N VAL A 235 -26.48 31.15 -27.40
CA VAL A 235 -27.51 32.16 -27.55
C VAL A 235 -28.55 31.64 -28.53
#